data_60fdc429f1b691ae4677dec938820661
#
_entry.id   60fdc429f1b691ae4677dec938820661
#
_cell.length_a   1.000
_cell.length_b   1.000
_cell.length_c   1.000
_cell.angle_alpha   90.00
_cell.angle_beta   90.00
_cell.angle_gamma   90.00
#
_symmetry.space_group_name_H-M   'P 1'
#
loop_
_entity.id
_entity.type
_entity.pdbx_description
1 polymer ?
#
loop_
_entity_poly.entity_id
_entity_poly.type
_entity_poly.pdbx_seq_one_letter_code
_entity_poly.pdbx_strand_id
1 'polypeptide(L)'
;PSAGASDVYKRQTEKDVSDIRSMSLITALDGPYGYTYSLDIYQHSVLFAAGSGITFCLPQVTDLVRRAALGKTRCLTKSVRLLWCIRTYDIIHWVRSELLELALLAEKVPFDVVVELYVTRELNEHVDPDFGKLMRVYFGQRPDIKTVIGTEAQHAISCESQSLSVSLCGPSSFSSEVARAVSALNWSIAFGRSGSLRDVHLISESYKM
;
A
#
# COMPACT_ATOMS: atom_id res chain seq x y z
N PRO A 1 40.26 -2.19 -12.48
CA PRO A 1 39.03 -2.86 -12.78
C PRO A 1 38.03 -2.61 -11.63
N SER A 2 37.05 -1.78 -11.92
CA SER A 2 35.96 -1.46 -11.00
C SER A 2 35.06 -2.69 -10.88
N ALA A 3 34.95 -3.25 -9.70
CA ALA A 3 33.93 -4.25 -9.39
C ALA A 3 32.57 -3.61 -9.62
N GLY A 4 31.83 -4.13 -10.58
CA GLY A 4 30.53 -3.56 -10.95
C GLY A 4 29.49 -3.76 -9.84
N ALA A 5 28.49 -2.90 -9.78
CA ALA A 5 27.39 -2.96 -8.81
C ALA A 5 26.68 -4.34 -8.76
N SER A 6 26.78 -5.16 -9.83
CA SER A 6 26.25 -6.52 -9.86
C SER A 6 26.96 -7.50 -8.92
N ASP A 7 28.24 -7.26 -8.58
CA ASP A 7 28.98 -8.15 -7.69
C ASP A 7 28.70 -7.91 -6.20
N VAL A 8 28.21 -6.72 -5.88
CA VAL A 8 27.76 -6.38 -4.52
C VAL A 8 26.43 -7.08 -4.23
N TYR A 9 25.53 -7.13 -5.21
CA TYR A 9 24.23 -7.81 -5.06
C TYR A 9 24.35 -9.34 -4.96
N LYS A 10 25.28 -9.97 -5.70
CA LYS A 10 25.50 -11.42 -5.63
C LYS A 10 26.08 -11.89 -4.29
N ARG A 11 26.83 -11.06 -3.57
CA ARG A 11 27.38 -11.42 -2.25
C ARG A 11 26.35 -11.37 -1.11
N GLN A 12 25.19 -10.76 -1.32
CA GLN A 12 24.15 -10.69 -0.30
C GLN A 12 23.24 -11.92 -0.26
N THR A 13 23.22 -12.75 -1.31
CA THR A 13 22.32 -13.91 -1.43
C THR A 13 22.88 -15.24 -0.91
N GLU A 14 24.14 -15.29 -0.48
CA GLU A 14 24.81 -16.56 -0.07
C GLU A 14 25.22 -16.64 1.40
N LYS A 15 24.75 -15.76 2.28
CA LYS A 15 25.09 -15.86 3.71
C LYS A 15 23.85 -15.99 4.58
N ASP A 16 23.89 -17.01 5.42
CA ASP A 16 22.95 -17.32 6.49
C ASP A 16 22.40 -16.07 7.19
N VAL A 17 21.09 -16.06 7.39
CA VAL A 17 20.30 -15.01 8.08
C VAL A 17 20.72 -14.83 9.55
N SER A 18 21.64 -15.64 10.07
CA SER A 18 22.12 -15.60 11.46
C SER A 18 23.19 -14.54 11.76
N ASP A 19 23.76 -13.88 10.74
CA ASP A 19 24.82 -12.88 10.95
C ASP A 19 24.39 -11.52 10.40
N ILE A 20 23.51 -10.82 11.10
CA ILE A 20 23.16 -9.43 10.82
C ILE A 20 24.38 -8.57 11.12
N ARG A 21 25.23 -8.39 10.12
CA ARG A 21 26.33 -7.43 10.21
C ARG A 21 25.78 -6.03 10.02
N SER A 22 25.73 -5.28 11.12
CA SER A 22 25.48 -3.84 11.03
C SER A 22 26.67 -3.15 10.38
N MET A 23 26.41 -2.34 9.36
CA MET A 23 27.42 -1.50 8.71
C MET A 23 27.03 -0.04 8.92
N SER A 24 27.97 0.73 9.48
CA SER A 24 27.78 2.19 9.58
C SER A 24 28.22 2.86 8.29
N LEU A 25 27.31 3.61 7.69
CA LEU A 25 27.58 4.39 6.47
C LEU A 25 27.36 5.88 6.79
N ILE A 26 28.27 6.71 6.28
CA ILE A 26 28.04 8.16 6.26
C ILE A 26 27.13 8.43 5.06
N THR A 27 25.95 8.95 5.34
CA THR A 27 24.96 9.29 4.30
C THR A 27 24.57 10.75 4.38
N ALA A 28 24.38 11.39 3.24
CA ALA A 28 23.73 12.69 3.15
C ALA A 28 22.27 12.47 2.77
N LEU A 29 21.36 13.03 3.57
CA LEU A 29 19.93 13.03 3.28
C LEU A 29 19.55 14.40 2.74
N ASP A 30 18.90 14.42 1.58
CA ASP A 30 18.34 15.59 0.95
C ASP A 30 16.85 15.35 0.70
N GLY A 31 16.00 16.23 1.21
CA GLY A 31 14.54 16.07 1.21
C GLY A 31 13.91 16.37 2.58
N PRO A 32 12.64 16.06 2.79
CA PRO A 32 11.72 15.40 1.86
C PRO A 32 11.29 16.30 0.69
N TYR A 33 11.14 15.70 -0.49
CA TYR A 33 10.61 16.36 -1.67
C TYR A 33 9.18 15.92 -1.96
N GLY A 34 8.41 16.81 -2.57
CA GLY A 34 7.04 16.56 -2.97
C GLY A 34 6.02 16.88 -1.89
N TYR A 35 4.76 16.78 -2.27
CA TYR A 35 3.61 16.98 -1.40
C TYR A 35 2.79 15.69 -1.34
N THR A 36 2.49 15.23 -0.14
CA THR A 36 1.65 14.05 0.08
C THR A 36 0.33 14.48 0.68
N TYR A 37 -0.77 14.10 0.04
CA TYR A 37 -2.10 14.31 0.61
C TYR A 37 -2.28 13.45 1.85
N SER A 38 -2.79 14.04 2.92
CA SER A 38 -3.07 13.28 4.13
C SER A 38 -4.32 12.42 3.92
N LEU A 39 -4.23 11.14 4.27
CA LEU A 39 -5.36 10.21 4.12
C LEU A 39 -6.49 10.46 5.12
N ASP A 40 -6.25 11.20 6.21
CA ASP A 40 -7.22 11.47 7.28
C ASP A 40 -8.42 12.34 6.85
N ILE A 41 -8.32 13.00 5.70
CA ILE A 41 -9.42 13.80 5.12
C ILE A 41 -10.40 12.95 4.30
N TYR A 42 -10.04 11.71 3.95
CA TYR A 42 -10.89 10.81 3.18
C TYR A 42 -11.56 9.77 4.09
N GLN A 43 -12.82 9.44 3.79
CA GLN A 43 -13.57 8.45 4.56
C GLN A 43 -13.14 7.02 4.21
N HIS A 44 -12.76 6.77 2.97
CA HIS A 44 -12.20 5.49 2.52
C HIS A 44 -10.92 5.72 1.74
N SER A 45 -9.95 4.83 1.90
CA SER A 45 -8.68 4.91 1.18
C SER A 45 -8.25 3.53 0.68
N VAL A 46 -7.94 3.46 -0.60
CA VAL A 46 -7.38 2.25 -1.23
C VAL A 46 -6.02 2.59 -1.81
N LEU A 47 -5.01 1.83 -1.43
CA LEU A 47 -3.65 2.05 -1.90
C LEU A 47 -3.17 0.83 -2.69
N PHE A 48 -2.65 1.07 -3.87
CA PHE A 48 -2.11 0.05 -4.76
C PHE A 48 -0.60 0.19 -4.87
N ALA A 49 0.12 -0.82 -4.45
CA ALA A 49 1.57 -0.90 -4.54
C ALA A 49 2.01 -2.08 -5.41
N ALA A 50 2.99 -1.87 -6.29
CA ALA A 50 3.61 -2.96 -7.03
C ALA A 50 5.13 -2.93 -6.82
N GLY A 51 5.71 -4.07 -6.35
CA GLY A 51 7.12 -4.19 -6.04
C GLY A 51 7.58 -3.15 -5.02
N SER A 52 8.58 -2.34 -5.38
CA SER A 52 9.11 -1.25 -4.54
C SER A 52 8.11 -0.11 -4.29
N GLY A 53 6.99 -0.04 -5.01
CA GLY A 53 5.94 0.95 -4.77
C GLY A 53 5.36 0.92 -3.35
N ILE A 54 5.63 -0.15 -2.58
CA ILE A 54 5.28 -0.25 -1.16
C ILE A 54 5.91 0.88 -0.34
N THR A 55 7.10 1.35 -0.72
CA THR A 55 7.81 2.44 -0.03
C THR A 55 7.10 3.78 -0.11
N PHE A 56 6.17 3.95 -1.06
CA PHE A 56 5.28 5.10 -1.14
C PHE A 56 3.98 4.87 -0.36
N CYS A 57 3.36 3.70 -0.49
CA CYS A 57 2.03 3.44 0.06
C CYS A 57 2.06 3.13 1.57
N LEU A 58 2.98 2.29 2.03
CA LEU A 58 3.02 1.84 3.43
C LEU A 58 3.26 2.99 4.42
N PRO A 59 4.19 3.94 4.19
CA PRO A 59 4.38 5.08 5.08
C PRO A 59 3.13 5.94 5.24
N GLN A 60 2.33 6.12 4.19
CA GLN A 60 1.08 6.88 4.26
C GLN A 60 0.06 6.21 5.20
N VAL A 61 -0.11 4.88 5.07
CA VAL A 61 -0.99 4.11 5.94
C VAL A 61 -0.48 4.13 7.38
N THR A 62 0.81 3.89 7.58
CA THR A 62 1.42 3.86 8.92
C THR A 62 1.34 5.22 9.61
N ASP A 63 1.57 6.31 8.88
CA ASP A 63 1.43 7.67 9.44
C ASP A 63 -0.01 7.97 9.86
N LEU A 64 -0.99 7.65 9.00
CA LEU A 64 -2.40 7.82 9.32
C LEU A 64 -2.78 7.05 10.60
N VAL A 65 -2.47 5.75 10.63
CA VAL A 65 -2.83 4.86 11.75
C VAL A 65 -2.11 5.28 13.03
N ARG A 66 -0.82 5.66 12.94
CA ARG A 66 -0.05 6.16 14.09
C ARG A 66 -0.62 7.45 14.64
N ARG A 67 -0.97 8.43 13.80
CA ARG A 67 -1.58 9.69 14.24
C ARG A 67 -2.96 9.49 14.85
N ALA A 68 -3.77 8.61 14.27
CA ALA A 68 -5.08 8.26 14.80
C ALA A 68 -4.97 7.54 16.15
N ALA A 69 -4.09 6.55 16.29
CA ALA A 69 -3.86 5.82 17.54
C ALA A 69 -3.37 6.73 18.68
N LEU A 70 -2.65 7.80 18.34
CA LEU A 70 -2.18 8.80 19.30
C LEU A 70 -3.20 9.92 19.56
N GLY A 71 -4.37 9.90 18.94
CA GLY A 71 -5.37 10.97 19.04
C GLY A 71 -4.90 12.33 18.50
N LYS A 72 -3.88 12.32 17.60
CA LYS A 72 -3.26 13.56 17.07
C LYS A 72 -3.96 14.09 15.82
N THR A 73 -4.96 13.39 15.30
CA THR A 73 -5.71 13.84 14.12
C THR A 73 -7.20 13.65 14.32
N ARG A 74 -7.98 14.58 13.75
CA ARG A 74 -9.43 14.41 13.60
C ARG A 74 -9.67 13.61 12.32
N CYS A 75 -9.56 12.29 12.42
CA CYS A 75 -9.64 11.38 11.32
C CYS A 75 -11.08 11.19 10.84
N LEU A 76 -11.35 11.41 9.55
CA LEU A 76 -12.63 11.09 8.92
C LEU A 76 -12.68 9.64 8.42
N THR A 77 -11.55 8.96 8.42
CA THR A 77 -11.35 7.64 7.83
C THR A 77 -12.19 6.57 8.53
N LYS A 78 -12.87 5.77 7.74
CA LYS A 78 -13.66 4.61 8.14
C LYS A 78 -13.00 3.30 7.73
N SER A 79 -12.25 3.29 6.61
CA SER A 79 -11.48 2.13 6.17
C SER A 79 -10.23 2.51 5.38
N VAL A 80 -9.20 1.69 5.51
CA VAL A 80 -7.98 1.74 4.70
C VAL A 80 -7.65 0.35 4.19
N ARG A 81 -7.43 0.22 2.90
CA ARG A 81 -7.07 -1.03 2.26
C ARG A 81 -5.79 -0.83 1.44
N LEU A 82 -4.74 -1.56 1.79
CA LEU A 82 -3.46 -1.56 1.08
C LEU A 82 -3.30 -2.87 0.30
N LEU A 83 -3.22 -2.79 -1.02
CA LEU A 83 -2.94 -3.92 -1.88
C LEU A 83 -1.49 -3.86 -2.34
N TRP A 84 -0.73 -4.90 -2.07
CA TRP A 84 0.67 -4.99 -2.47
C TRP A 84 0.91 -6.20 -3.35
N CYS A 85 1.42 -5.97 -4.57
CA CYS A 85 1.74 -7.00 -5.55
C CYS A 85 3.24 -7.24 -5.59
N ILE A 86 3.68 -8.46 -5.32
CA ILE A 86 5.08 -8.89 -5.36
C ILE A 86 5.23 -10.15 -6.21
N ARG A 87 6.47 -10.47 -6.59
CA ARG A 87 6.75 -11.69 -7.35
C ARG A 87 6.87 -12.91 -6.45
N THR A 88 7.65 -12.78 -5.39
CA THR A 88 8.00 -13.84 -4.44
C THR A 88 7.72 -13.36 -3.01
N TYR A 89 7.35 -14.27 -2.11
CA TYR A 89 6.98 -13.93 -0.74
C TYR A 89 8.14 -13.34 0.07
N ASP A 90 9.37 -13.75 -0.22
CA ASP A 90 10.58 -13.28 0.48
C ASP A 90 10.72 -11.75 0.47
N ILE A 91 10.15 -11.07 -0.52
CA ILE A 91 10.18 -9.60 -0.60
C ILE A 91 9.51 -8.94 0.63
N ILE A 92 8.62 -9.64 1.34
CA ILE A 92 7.96 -9.12 2.55
C ILE A 92 8.97 -8.74 3.64
N HIS A 93 10.13 -9.41 3.68
CA HIS A 93 11.16 -9.14 4.67
C HIS A 93 11.70 -7.71 4.62
N TRP A 94 11.59 -7.03 3.48
CA TRP A 94 12.03 -5.64 3.34
C TRP A 94 11.27 -4.66 4.23
N VAL A 95 10.01 -4.95 4.50
CA VAL A 95 9.09 -4.07 5.24
C VAL A 95 8.39 -4.81 6.39
N ARG A 96 8.95 -5.95 6.82
CA ARG A 96 8.34 -6.81 7.85
C ARG A 96 8.14 -6.06 9.16
N SER A 97 9.16 -5.29 9.59
CA SER A 97 9.10 -4.50 10.83
C SER A 97 8.00 -3.47 10.80
N GLU A 98 7.85 -2.77 9.68
CA GLU A 98 6.83 -1.75 9.48
C GLU A 98 5.42 -2.36 9.43
N LEU A 99 5.28 -3.53 8.81
CA LEU A 99 4.00 -4.25 8.77
C LEU A 99 3.60 -4.76 10.15
N LEU A 100 4.54 -5.25 10.96
CA LEU A 100 4.27 -5.66 12.33
C LEU A 100 3.89 -4.46 13.22
N GLU A 101 4.59 -3.34 13.09
CA GLU A 101 4.19 -2.10 13.76
C GLU A 101 2.77 -1.67 13.37
N LEU A 102 2.47 -1.71 12.07
CA LEU A 102 1.14 -1.39 11.56
C LEU A 102 0.07 -2.33 12.15
N ALA A 103 0.35 -3.63 12.27
CA ALA A 103 -0.57 -4.59 12.87
C ALA A 103 -0.92 -4.23 14.32
N LEU A 104 0.10 -3.87 15.11
CA LEU A 104 -0.09 -3.46 16.53
C LEU A 104 -0.85 -2.14 16.66
N LEU A 105 -0.65 -1.21 15.73
CA LEU A 105 -1.32 0.08 15.74
C LEU A 105 -2.75 0.00 15.23
N ALA A 106 -3.03 -0.88 14.26
CA ALA A 106 -4.34 -1.06 13.67
C ALA A 106 -5.39 -1.52 14.70
N GLU A 107 -4.97 -2.25 15.74
CA GLU A 107 -5.86 -2.64 16.84
C GLU A 107 -6.33 -1.46 17.73
N LYS A 108 -5.66 -0.31 17.63
CA LYS A 108 -5.90 0.87 18.48
C LYS A 108 -6.71 1.96 17.80
N VAL A 109 -7.08 1.78 16.54
CA VAL A 109 -7.84 2.77 15.76
C VAL A 109 -9.29 2.33 15.56
N PRO A 110 -10.25 3.29 15.46
CA PRO A 110 -11.66 2.99 15.34
C PRO A 110 -12.13 2.73 13.89
N PHE A 111 -11.23 2.40 12.98
CA PHE A 111 -11.53 2.13 11.58
C PHE A 111 -10.80 0.88 11.07
N ASP A 112 -11.31 0.31 10.00
CA ASP A 112 -10.75 -0.91 9.43
C ASP A 112 -9.45 -0.65 8.68
N VAL A 113 -8.43 -1.46 8.98
CA VAL A 113 -7.16 -1.47 8.25
C VAL A 113 -6.90 -2.88 7.74
N VAL A 114 -6.73 -3.03 6.43
CA VAL A 114 -6.50 -4.33 5.79
C VAL A 114 -5.33 -4.21 4.82
N VAL A 115 -4.40 -5.16 4.89
CA VAL A 115 -3.32 -5.32 3.93
C VAL A 115 -3.56 -6.60 3.13
N GLU A 116 -3.60 -6.49 1.82
CA GLU A 116 -3.73 -7.63 0.91
C GLU A 116 -2.45 -7.80 0.11
N LEU A 117 -1.78 -8.92 0.33
CA LEU A 117 -0.55 -9.28 -0.35
C LEU A 117 -0.84 -10.25 -1.49
N TYR A 118 -0.50 -9.87 -2.70
CA TYR A 118 -0.62 -10.69 -3.90
C TYR A 118 0.76 -11.17 -4.35
N VAL A 119 1.04 -12.47 -4.17
CA VAL A 119 2.29 -13.12 -4.57
C VAL A 119 2.08 -13.79 -5.92
N THR A 120 2.69 -13.26 -6.98
CA THR A 120 2.29 -13.58 -8.37
C THR A 120 3.02 -14.78 -8.98
N ARG A 121 4.14 -15.24 -8.41
CA ARG A 121 4.97 -16.31 -8.97
C ARG A 121 5.16 -17.53 -8.06
N GLU A 122 4.57 -17.52 -6.88
CA GLU A 122 4.62 -18.63 -5.95
C GLU A 122 3.23 -19.14 -5.65
N LEU A 123 3.13 -20.46 -5.46
CA LEU A 123 1.90 -21.15 -5.07
C LEU A 123 1.98 -21.67 -3.64
N ASN A 124 3.08 -21.39 -2.93
CA ASN A 124 3.34 -21.91 -1.61
C ASN A 124 2.60 -21.07 -0.55
N GLU A 125 1.75 -21.70 0.25
CA GLU A 125 0.81 -21.04 1.17
C GLU A 125 1.40 -20.81 2.58
N HIS A 126 2.73 -20.69 2.70
CA HIS A 126 3.29 -20.38 4.01
C HIS A 126 3.20 -18.88 4.30
N VAL A 127 2.32 -18.52 5.23
CA VAL A 127 2.10 -17.14 5.68
C VAL A 127 2.63 -16.99 7.09
N ASP A 128 3.36 -15.91 7.35
CA ASP A 128 3.84 -15.57 8.69
C ASP A 128 2.64 -15.27 9.62
N PRO A 129 2.44 -16.06 10.70
CA PRO A 129 1.29 -15.89 11.59
C PRO A 129 1.33 -14.57 12.38
N ASP A 130 2.48 -13.90 12.48
CA ASP A 130 2.65 -12.67 13.25
C ASP A 130 1.84 -11.49 12.70
N PHE A 131 1.42 -11.54 11.44
CA PHE A 131 0.59 -10.48 10.84
C PHE A 131 -0.88 -10.53 11.25
N GLY A 132 -1.32 -11.62 11.88
CA GLY A 132 -2.65 -11.75 12.46
C GLY A 132 -3.79 -11.43 11.47
N LYS A 133 -4.74 -10.61 11.91
CA LYS A 133 -5.91 -10.21 11.11
C LYS A 133 -5.62 -9.09 10.10
N LEU A 134 -4.48 -8.40 10.23
CA LEU A 134 -4.13 -7.28 9.36
C LEU A 134 -3.98 -7.74 7.91
N MET A 135 -3.34 -8.89 7.69
CA MET A 135 -2.89 -9.31 6.38
C MET A 135 -3.69 -10.49 5.82
N ARG A 136 -4.06 -10.36 4.55
CA ARG A 136 -4.57 -11.46 3.72
C ARG A 136 -3.58 -11.71 2.60
N VAL A 137 -3.20 -12.97 2.35
CA VAL A 137 -2.21 -13.32 1.32
C VAL A 137 -2.88 -14.18 0.24
N TYR A 138 -2.62 -13.81 -1.02
CA TYR A 138 -3.13 -14.48 -2.20
C TYR A 138 -1.97 -14.95 -3.07
N PHE A 139 -1.76 -16.25 -3.18
CA PHE A 139 -0.69 -16.85 -3.99
C PHE A 139 -1.15 -17.15 -5.41
N GLY A 140 -0.25 -16.99 -6.38
CA GLY A 140 -0.50 -17.26 -7.80
C GLY A 140 -1.52 -16.32 -8.45
N GLN A 141 -1.88 -15.23 -7.80
CA GLN A 141 -2.95 -14.33 -8.21
C GLN A 141 -2.48 -12.89 -8.40
N ARG A 142 -3.29 -12.13 -9.12
CA ARG A 142 -3.18 -10.67 -9.21
C ARG A 142 -4.52 -10.06 -8.81
N PRO A 143 -4.53 -8.87 -8.20
CA PRO A 143 -5.78 -8.20 -7.91
C PRO A 143 -6.49 -7.81 -9.21
N ASP A 144 -7.79 -8.02 -9.27
CA ASP A 144 -8.65 -7.37 -10.26
C ASP A 144 -8.94 -5.94 -9.78
N ILE A 145 -8.17 -5.00 -10.31
CA ILE A 145 -8.19 -3.60 -9.90
C ILE A 145 -9.58 -3.00 -10.07
N LYS A 146 -10.27 -3.31 -11.17
CA LYS A 146 -11.61 -2.81 -11.44
C LYS A 146 -12.61 -3.30 -10.39
N THR A 147 -12.57 -4.58 -10.08
CA THR A 147 -13.42 -5.18 -9.05
C THR A 147 -13.11 -4.62 -7.67
N VAL A 148 -11.82 -4.45 -7.32
CA VAL A 148 -11.42 -3.88 -6.03
C VAL A 148 -11.96 -2.45 -5.88
N ILE A 149 -11.71 -1.57 -6.84
CA ILE A 149 -12.18 -0.17 -6.79
C ILE A 149 -13.71 -0.12 -6.78
N GLY A 150 -14.38 -0.97 -7.56
CA GLY A 150 -15.83 -1.07 -7.56
C GLY A 150 -16.39 -1.53 -6.21
N THR A 151 -15.79 -2.51 -5.58
CA THR A 151 -16.19 -3.01 -4.26
C THR A 151 -16.02 -1.94 -3.18
N GLU A 152 -14.89 -1.22 -3.20
CA GLU A 152 -14.66 -0.12 -2.24
C GLU A 152 -15.62 1.05 -2.45
N ALA A 153 -15.93 1.38 -3.70
CA ALA A 153 -16.95 2.38 -4.00
C ALA A 153 -18.33 1.97 -3.48
N GLN A 154 -18.74 0.71 -3.68
CA GLN A 154 -20.00 0.19 -3.14
C GLN A 154 -19.99 0.17 -1.61
N HIS A 155 -18.89 -0.19 -0.97
CA HIS A 155 -18.72 -0.12 0.47
C HIS A 155 -18.85 1.32 0.97
N ALA A 156 -18.19 2.28 0.32
CA ALA A 156 -18.33 3.70 0.64
C ALA A 156 -19.78 4.18 0.55
N ILE A 157 -20.49 3.77 -0.51
CA ILE A 157 -21.92 4.12 -0.71
C ILE A 157 -22.78 3.50 0.41
N SER A 158 -22.57 2.23 0.76
CA SER A 158 -23.33 1.55 1.82
C SER A 158 -23.12 2.18 3.20
N CYS A 159 -21.95 2.79 3.43
CA CYS A 159 -21.63 3.56 4.63
C CYS A 159 -22.04 5.04 4.56
N GLU A 160 -22.79 5.44 3.55
CA GLU A 160 -23.20 6.84 3.28
C GLU A 160 -21.99 7.80 3.23
N SER A 161 -20.86 7.31 2.76
CA SER A 161 -19.63 8.08 2.66
C SER A 161 -19.58 8.88 1.37
N GLN A 162 -18.86 10.01 1.41
CA GLN A 162 -18.82 10.97 0.32
C GLN A 162 -17.46 10.99 -0.39
N SER A 163 -16.40 10.50 0.23
CA SER A 163 -15.04 10.60 -0.30
C SER A 163 -14.29 9.27 -0.26
N LEU A 164 -13.60 8.98 -1.37
CA LEU A 164 -12.70 7.85 -1.56
C LEU A 164 -11.37 8.34 -2.12
N SER A 165 -10.25 7.99 -1.50
CA SER A 165 -8.93 8.18 -2.11
C SER A 165 -8.41 6.88 -2.70
N VAL A 166 -7.76 6.99 -3.85
CA VAL A 166 -7.04 5.90 -4.50
C VAL A 166 -5.60 6.36 -4.69
N SER A 167 -4.67 5.79 -3.94
CA SER A 167 -3.23 6.04 -4.10
C SER A 167 -2.59 4.89 -4.85
N LEU A 168 -1.61 5.19 -5.69
CA LEU A 168 -0.92 4.14 -6.43
C LEU A 168 0.57 4.44 -6.63
N CYS A 169 1.37 3.38 -6.57
CA CYS A 169 2.75 3.40 -7.01
C CYS A 169 3.14 2.06 -7.64
N GLY A 170 3.55 2.11 -8.91
CA GLY A 170 3.91 0.90 -9.64
C GLY A 170 4.23 1.15 -11.12
N PRO A 171 4.42 0.10 -11.92
CA PRO A 171 4.70 0.20 -13.36
C PRO A 171 3.57 0.92 -14.12
N SER A 172 3.91 1.51 -15.26
CA SER A 172 2.98 2.31 -16.08
C SER A 172 1.71 1.54 -16.50
N SER A 173 1.82 0.25 -16.82
CA SER A 173 0.66 -0.59 -17.15
C SER A 173 -0.33 -0.71 -15.99
N PHE A 174 0.20 -0.92 -14.78
CA PHE A 174 -0.58 -1.00 -13.55
C PHE A 174 -1.23 0.36 -13.23
N SER A 175 -0.46 1.44 -13.34
CA SER A 175 -0.98 2.80 -13.12
C SER A 175 -2.09 3.17 -14.11
N SER A 176 -1.94 2.77 -15.37
CA SER A 176 -2.97 3.02 -16.39
C SER A 176 -4.27 2.26 -16.14
N GLU A 177 -4.19 1.05 -15.57
CA GLU A 177 -5.36 0.25 -15.22
C GLU A 177 -6.12 0.89 -14.05
N VAL A 178 -5.42 1.29 -12.99
CA VAL A 178 -6.01 2.01 -11.84
C VAL A 178 -6.65 3.33 -12.30
N ALA A 179 -5.94 4.12 -13.10
CA ALA A 179 -6.44 5.40 -13.60
C ALA A 179 -7.72 5.24 -14.43
N ARG A 180 -7.80 4.20 -15.27
CA ARG A 180 -9.04 3.90 -16.04
C ARG A 180 -10.20 3.53 -15.13
N ALA A 181 -9.98 2.72 -14.11
CA ALA A 181 -11.03 2.32 -13.17
C ALA A 181 -11.53 3.52 -12.35
N VAL A 182 -10.64 4.39 -11.88
CA VAL A 182 -11.01 5.63 -11.18
C VAL A 182 -11.74 6.59 -12.11
N SER A 183 -11.30 6.75 -13.35
CA SER A 183 -11.98 7.59 -14.34
C SER A 183 -13.41 7.11 -14.60
N ALA A 184 -13.62 5.80 -14.73
CA ALA A 184 -14.95 5.24 -14.91
C ALA A 184 -15.86 5.51 -13.71
N LEU A 185 -15.32 5.47 -12.50
CA LEU A 185 -16.05 5.79 -11.28
C LEU A 185 -16.40 7.30 -11.21
N ASN A 186 -15.45 8.17 -11.55
CA ASN A 186 -15.69 9.62 -11.62
C ASN A 186 -16.77 9.98 -12.66
N TRP A 187 -16.80 9.29 -13.79
CA TRP A 187 -17.93 9.43 -14.76
C TRP A 187 -19.26 9.01 -14.12
N SER A 188 -19.28 7.91 -13.36
CA SER A 188 -20.50 7.49 -12.66
C SER A 188 -20.99 8.55 -11.66
N ILE A 189 -20.05 9.19 -10.93
CA ILE A 189 -20.35 10.30 -10.01
C ILE A 189 -20.94 11.49 -10.77
N ALA A 190 -20.29 11.90 -11.87
CA ALA A 190 -20.71 13.04 -12.67
C ALA A 190 -22.14 12.86 -13.23
N PHE A 191 -22.55 11.62 -13.52
CA PHE A 191 -23.92 11.30 -13.97
C PHE A 191 -24.89 10.99 -12.82
N GLY A 192 -24.51 11.21 -11.56
CA GLY A 192 -25.38 10.99 -10.41
C GLY A 192 -25.72 9.52 -10.12
N ARG A 193 -24.87 8.58 -10.59
CA ARG A 193 -25.09 7.12 -10.45
C ARG A 193 -24.34 6.48 -9.29
N SER A 194 -23.70 7.28 -8.44
CA SER A 194 -22.80 6.81 -7.38
C SER A 194 -23.33 7.06 -5.96
N GLY A 195 -24.64 7.15 -5.80
CA GLY A 195 -25.28 7.26 -4.49
C GLY A 195 -24.77 8.46 -3.67
N SER A 196 -24.24 8.19 -2.48
CA SER A 196 -23.67 9.19 -1.58
C SER A 196 -22.25 9.65 -1.97
N LEU A 197 -21.52 8.86 -2.76
CA LEU A 197 -20.14 9.15 -3.13
C LEU A 197 -20.06 10.37 -4.05
N ARG A 198 -19.29 11.38 -3.66
CA ARG A 198 -19.17 12.69 -4.33
C ARG A 198 -17.81 12.94 -4.93
N ASP A 199 -16.77 12.36 -4.32
CA ASP A 199 -15.40 12.61 -4.71
C ASP A 199 -14.56 11.32 -4.68
N VAL A 200 -13.81 11.09 -5.77
CA VAL A 200 -12.80 10.03 -5.85
C VAL A 200 -11.50 10.64 -6.32
N HIS A 201 -10.55 10.73 -5.40
CA HIS A 201 -9.26 11.36 -5.63
C HIS A 201 -8.20 10.32 -5.98
N LEU A 202 -7.51 10.52 -7.11
CA LEU A 202 -6.39 9.68 -7.54
C LEU A 202 -5.06 10.35 -7.21
N ILE A 203 -4.23 9.66 -6.43
CA ILE A 203 -2.86 10.05 -6.08
C ILE A 203 -1.91 9.04 -6.72
N SER A 204 -1.09 9.49 -7.66
CA SER A 204 -0.18 8.61 -8.39
C SER A 204 1.25 9.06 -8.24
N GLU A 205 2.10 8.13 -7.80
CA GLU A 205 3.56 8.32 -7.80
C GLU A 205 4.18 7.34 -8.79
N SER A 206 5.16 7.82 -9.57
CA SER A 206 5.87 7.00 -10.54
C SER A 206 7.37 7.12 -10.37
N TYR A 207 8.03 6.02 -10.07
CA TYR A 207 9.49 5.96 -10.16
C TYR A 207 9.86 5.66 -11.62
N LYS A 208 10.41 6.64 -12.32
CA LYS A 208 11.08 6.39 -13.60
C LYS A 208 12.42 5.71 -13.29
N MET A 209 12.51 4.44 -13.59
CA MET A 209 13.80 3.74 -13.65
C MET A 209 14.50 4.03 -14.97
#